data_a903a9d4592ece046ea9a51afd00fe20
#
_entry.id   a903a9d4592ece046ea9a51afd00fe20
#
_cell.length_a   1.000
_cell.length_b   1.000
_cell.length_c   1.000
_cell.angle_alpha   90.00
_cell.angle_beta   90.00
_cell.angle_gamma   90.00
#
_symmetry.space_group_name_H-M   'P 1'
#
loop_
_entity.id
_entity.type
_entity.pdbx_description
1 polymer ?
#
loop_
_entity_poly.entity_id
_entity_poly.type
_entity_poly.pdbx_seq_one_letter_code
_entity_poly.pdbx_strand_id
1 'polypeptide(L)'
;MRNIQKQPEPISLIQHRCSSHSDYDNYDEKDDLRTSLVSEQRGICCYCMQRIYPTLEKMKIEHCQSQSPNKFPEKQLDYTNLLGACLGGSGKPRRDQHCDTRKGDDDISFNPANLKHDVERLFKFPGSGRIEANDPQFQSEIDDVLNLNHSILVNNRKAVIDAFTQILRLKKVRDVDIPKYLATWEGENGADLEPFCQVVVYYLRKKITKMK
;
A
#
# COMPACT_ATOMS: atom_id res chain seq x y z
N MET A 1 -0.37 6.03 0.31
CA MET A 1 -1.04 4.78 -0.05
C MET A 1 -1.81 4.95 -1.33
N ARG A 2 -2.16 3.86 -2.00
CA ARG A 2 -3.05 3.83 -3.17
C ARG A 2 -4.34 3.12 -2.78
N ASN A 3 -5.45 3.55 -3.34
CA ASN A 3 -6.69 2.79 -3.27
C ASN A 3 -6.49 1.47 -4.03
N ILE A 4 -6.94 0.36 -3.44
CA ILE A 4 -6.83 -0.98 -4.01
C ILE A 4 -8.24 -1.41 -4.42
N GLN A 5 -8.43 -1.63 -5.71
CA GLN A 5 -9.68 -2.21 -6.21
C GLN A 5 -9.54 -3.72 -6.22
N LYS A 6 -10.22 -4.38 -5.30
CA LYS A 6 -10.24 -5.84 -5.23
C LYS A 6 -10.72 -6.43 -6.55
N GLN A 7 -9.99 -7.42 -7.02
CA GLN A 7 -10.34 -8.25 -8.16
C GLN A 7 -11.10 -9.51 -7.69
N PRO A 8 -11.65 -10.33 -8.58
CA PRO A 8 -12.20 -11.61 -8.19
C PRO A 8 -11.20 -12.43 -7.37
N GLU A 9 -11.66 -12.99 -6.26
CA GLU A 9 -10.80 -13.80 -5.39
C GLU A 9 -10.32 -15.09 -6.09
N PRO A 10 -9.15 -15.63 -5.71
CA PRO A 10 -8.67 -16.91 -6.24
C PRO A 10 -9.65 -18.05 -6.02
N ILE A 11 -9.85 -18.90 -7.03
CA ILE A 11 -10.73 -20.07 -6.93
C ILE A 11 -10.26 -21.01 -5.81
N SER A 12 -8.95 -21.15 -5.61
CA SER A 12 -8.35 -21.94 -4.52
C SER A 12 -8.82 -21.46 -3.14
N LEU A 13 -8.93 -20.13 -2.91
CA LEU A 13 -9.41 -19.57 -1.66
C LEU A 13 -10.90 -19.85 -1.46
N ILE A 14 -11.73 -19.73 -2.52
CA ILE A 14 -13.16 -20.06 -2.47
C ILE A 14 -13.35 -21.54 -2.11
N GLN A 15 -12.63 -22.42 -2.79
CA GLN A 15 -12.72 -23.87 -2.56
C GLN A 15 -12.28 -24.23 -1.14
N HIS A 16 -11.18 -23.65 -0.67
CA HIS A 16 -10.71 -23.87 0.69
C HIS A 16 -11.75 -23.44 1.73
N ARG A 17 -12.32 -22.24 1.59
CA ARG A 17 -13.35 -21.72 2.50
C ARG A 17 -14.62 -22.58 2.56
N CYS A 18 -14.92 -23.33 1.52
CA CYS A 18 -16.04 -24.28 1.50
C CYS A 18 -15.71 -25.62 2.16
N SER A 19 -14.46 -25.88 2.52
CA SER A 19 -14.03 -27.11 3.17
C SER A 19 -14.35 -27.11 4.67
N SER A 20 -14.54 -28.30 5.27
CA SER A 20 -14.69 -28.42 6.71
C SER A 20 -13.39 -28.04 7.43
N HIS A 21 -13.51 -27.32 8.55
CA HIS A 21 -12.36 -26.90 9.38
C HIS A 21 -11.34 -26.01 8.65
N SER A 22 -11.79 -25.24 7.64
CA SER A 22 -10.95 -24.31 6.92
C SER A 22 -10.55 -23.12 7.79
N ASP A 23 -9.26 -22.83 7.85
CA ASP A 23 -8.69 -21.64 8.45
C ASP A 23 -7.51 -21.14 7.59
N TYR A 24 -6.95 -19.98 7.96
CA TYR A 24 -5.84 -19.42 7.19
C TYR A 24 -4.55 -20.24 7.33
N ASP A 25 -4.33 -20.89 8.46
CA ASP A 25 -3.10 -21.64 8.71
C ASP A 25 -3.03 -22.89 7.84
N ASN A 26 -4.18 -23.57 7.64
CA ASN A 26 -4.28 -24.77 6.82
C ASN A 26 -4.62 -24.51 5.33
N TYR A 27 -4.61 -23.24 4.89
CA TYR A 27 -4.72 -22.88 3.48
C TYR A 27 -3.37 -23.03 2.78
N ASP A 28 -3.22 -24.07 1.93
CA ASP A 28 -1.94 -24.42 1.30
C ASP A 28 -1.60 -23.57 0.07
N GLU A 29 -2.62 -23.11 -0.69
CA GLU A 29 -2.43 -22.38 -1.97
C GLU A 29 -2.13 -20.88 -1.75
N LYS A 30 -1.26 -20.56 -0.76
CA LYS A 30 -0.90 -19.18 -0.44
C LYS A 30 -0.16 -18.45 -1.57
N ASP A 31 0.45 -19.18 -2.50
CA ASP A 31 1.15 -18.59 -3.66
C ASP A 31 0.15 -18.08 -4.72
N ASP A 32 -1.00 -18.75 -4.91
CA ASP A 32 -2.09 -18.23 -5.73
C ASP A 32 -2.62 -16.91 -5.16
N LEU A 33 -2.81 -16.90 -3.84
CA LEU A 33 -3.26 -15.70 -3.14
C LEU A 33 -2.25 -14.56 -3.27
N ARG A 34 -0.94 -14.82 -3.08
CA ARG A 34 0.12 -13.82 -3.28
C ARG A 34 0.09 -13.25 -4.69
N THR A 35 -0.06 -14.10 -5.70
CA THR A 35 -0.13 -13.70 -7.10
C THR A 35 -1.32 -12.76 -7.35
N SER A 36 -2.49 -13.10 -6.83
CA SER A 36 -3.69 -12.28 -6.96
C SER A 36 -3.54 -10.93 -6.27
N LEU A 37 -3.03 -10.92 -5.03
CA LEU A 37 -2.82 -9.68 -4.26
C LEU A 37 -1.78 -8.75 -4.91
N VAL A 38 -0.67 -9.29 -5.42
CA VAL A 38 0.35 -8.49 -6.12
C VAL A 38 -0.22 -7.93 -7.42
N SER A 39 -0.97 -8.72 -8.17
CA SER A 39 -1.60 -8.29 -9.42
C SER A 39 -2.59 -7.13 -9.20
N GLU A 40 -3.53 -7.26 -8.26
CA GLU A 40 -4.52 -6.21 -8.00
C GLU A 40 -3.91 -4.94 -7.39
N GLN A 41 -2.81 -5.07 -6.63
CA GLN A 41 -2.04 -3.96 -6.08
C GLN A 41 -0.99 -3.42 -7.05
N ARG A 42 -0.87 -4.02 -8.23
CA ARG A 42 0.04 -3.61 -9.29
C ARG A 42 1.48 -3.52 -8.80
N GLY A 43 1.91 -4.56 -8.07
CA GLY A 43 3.28 -4.77 -7.64
C GLY A 43 3.77 -3.90 -6.50
N ILE A 44 2.90 -3.21 -5.74
CA ILE A 44 3.30 -2.36 -4.61
C ILE A 44 2.65 -2.76 -3.29
N CYS A 45 3.38 -2.58 -2.20
CA CYS A 45 2.88 -2.78 -0.83
C CYS A 45 1.67 -1.89 -0.53
N CYS A 46 0.61 -2.47 0.05
CA CYS A 46 -0.63 -1.79 0.41
C CYS A 46 -0.43 -0.54 1.29
N TYR A 47 0.62 -0.49 2.10
CA TYR A 47 0.89 0.62 3.02
C TYR A 47 1.99 1.57 2.53
N CYS A 48 3.23 1.09 2.37
CA CYS A 48 4.36 1.98 2.07
C CYS A 48 4.62 2.20 0.58
N MET A 49 3.99 1.37 -0.30
CA MET A 49 4.18 1.41 -1.76
C MET A 49 5.58 0.99 -2.23
N GLN A 50 6.37 0.28 -1.42
CA GLN A 50 7.57 -0.40 -1.92
C GLN A 50 7.18 -1.51 -2.89
N ARG A 51 8.10 -1.88 -3.81
CA ARG A 51 7.93 -3.03 -4.68
C ARG A 51 7.74 -4.30 -3.86
N ILE A 52 6.77 -5.12 -4.23
CA ILE A 52 6.55 -6.48 -3.74
C ILE A 52 6.49 -7.46 -4.91
N TYR A 53 6.79 -8.71 -4.62
CA TYR A 53 6.73 -9.82 -5.58
C TYR A 53 5.97 -10.97 -4.96
N PRO A 54 5.30 -11.84 -5.73
CA PRO A 54 4.39 -12.86 -5.20
C PRO A 54 5.12 -14.10 -4.65
N THR A 55 6.13 -13.89 -3.81
CA THR A 55 6.87 -14.96 -3.13
C THR A 55 6.99 -14.70 -1.63
N LEU A 56 7.10 -15.76 -0.85
CA LEU A 56 7.21 -15.70 0.62
C LEU A 56 8.38 -14.81 1.09
N GLU A 57 9.50 -14.83 0.34
CA GLU A 57 10.73 -14.08 0.67
C GLU A 57 10.63 -12.58 0.31
N LYS A 58 9.58 -12.15 -0.40
CA LYS A 58 9.45 -10.79 -0.93
C LYS A 58 8.21 -10.06 -0.46
N MET A 59 7.24 -10.78 0.10
CA MET A 59 6.01 -10.19 0.63
C MET A 59 5.40 -11.02 1.76
N LYS A 60 4.51 -10.40 2.49
CA LYS A 60 3.58 -11.02 3.43
C LYS A 60 2.14 -10.85 2.94
N ILE A 61 1.29 -11.79 3.30
CA ILE A 61 -0.16 -11.62 3.21
C ILE A 61 -0.59 -10.94 4.51
N GLU A 62 -1.10 -9.75 4.38
CA GLU A 62 -1.58 -8.90 5.47
C GLU A 62 -3.07 -9.12 5.71
N HIS A 63 -3.45 -9.22 6.97
CA HIS A 63 -4.84 -9.14 7.42
C HIS A 63 -5.11 -7.72 7.94
N CYS A 64 -5.83 -6.92 7.19
CA CYS A 64 -6.11 -5.52 7.57
C CYS A 64 -6.77 -5.43 8.95
N GLN A 65 -7.80 -6.26 9.19
CA GLN A 65 -8.34 -6.57 10.51
C GLN A 65 -7.69 -7.88 10.97
N SER A 66 -7.08 -7.87 12.16
CA SER A 66 -6.34 -9.02 12.67
C SER A 66 -7.19 -10.29 12.71
N GLN A 67 -6.64 -11.40 12.22
CA GLN A 67 -7.24 -12.73 12.29
C GLN A 67 -7.12 -13.38 13.68
N SER A 68 -6.51 -12.70 14.65
CA SER A 68 -6.33 -13.21 16.00
C SER A 68 -7.65 -13.74 16.58
N PRO A 69 -7.66 -14.90 17.26
CA PRO A 69 -8.87 -15.49 17.84
C PRO A 69 -9.69 -14.56 18.75
N ASN A 70 -9.01 -13.57 19.35
CA ASN A 70 -9.65 -12.61 20.25
C ASN A 70 -10.14 -11.33 19.54
N LYS A 71 -10.00 -11.25 18.20
CA LYS A 71 -10.41 -10.09 17.39
C LYS A 71 -11.41 -10.46 16.32
N PHE A 72 -10.94 -10.76 15.10
CA PHE A 72 -11.79 -11.00 13.94
C PHE A 72 -11.46 -12.35 13.27
N PRO A 73 -11.59 -13.50 13.97
CA PRO A 73 -11.24 -14.80 13.40
C PRO A 73 -12.05 -15.14 12.14
N GLU A 74 -13.28 -14.62 12.01
CA GLU A 74 -14.13 -14.77 10.83
C GLU A 74 -13.56 -14.04 9.58
N LYS A 75 -12.59 -13.12 9.77
CA LYS A 75 -11.97 -12.35 8.70
C LYS A 75 -10.69 -13.00 8.13
N GLN A 76 -10.28 -14.14 8.67
CA GLN A 76 -9.04 -14.79 8.28
C GLN A 76 -9.00 -15.24 6.81
N LEU A 77 -10.13 -15.64 6.24
CA LEU A 77 -10.29 -16.05 4.84
C LEU A 77 -11.14 -15.07 4.00
N ASP A 78 -11.46 -13.90 4.55
CA ASP A 78 -12.18 -12.86 3.81
C ASP A 78 -11.21 -12.14 2.86
N TYR A 79 -11.35 -12.39 1.55
CA TYR A 79 -10.47 -11.80 0.54
C TYR A 79 -10.42 -10.27 0.59
N THR A 80 -11.52 -9.63 1.02
CA THR A 80 -11.56 -8.15 1.17
C THR A 80 -10.72 -7.64 2.34
N ASN A 81 -10.37 -8.53 3.26
CA ASN A 81 -9.48 -8.27 4.40
C ASN A 81 -8.01 -8.57 4.11
N LEU A 82 -7.73 -9.32 3.01
CA LEU A 82 -6.38 -9.76 2.67
C LEU A 82 -5.70 -8.78 1.71
N LEU A 83 -4.46 -8.40 2.02
CA LEU A 83 -3.66 -7.44 1.27
C LEU A 83 -2.22 -7.96 1.10
N GLY A 84 -1.52 -7.44 0.10
CA GLY A 84 -0.09 -7.71 -0.07
C GLY A 84 0.75 -6.64 0.64
N ALA A 85 1.55 -7.02 1.62
CA ALA A 85 2.48 -6.14 2.31
C ALA A 85 3.95 -6.51 2.04
N CYS A 86 4.84 -5.53 2.14
CA CYS A 86 6.28 -5.82 2.12
C CYS A 86 6.72 -6.49 3.42
N LEU A 87 7.95 -7.03 3.45
CA LEU A 87 8.50 -7.67 4.66
C LEU A 87 8.68 -6.73 5.86
N GLY A 88 8.57 -5.42 5.66
CA GLY A 88 8.49 -4.43 6.74
C GLY A 88 9.62 -4.46 7.76
N GLY A 89 10.82 -4.93 7.39
CA GLY A 89 11.94 -5.09 8.33
C GLY A 89 11.78 -6.33 9.24
N SER A 90 11.12 -7.39 8.77
CA SER A 90 11.00 -8.66 9.49
C SER A 90 12.37 -9.13 10.00
N GLY A 91 12.43 -9.60 11.24
CA GLY A 91 13.67 -9.99 11.92
C GLY A 91 14.48 -8.83 12.54
N LYS A 92 14.11 -7.57 12.27
CA LYS A 92 14.73 -6.39 12.91
C LYS A 92 14.05 -6.02 14.22
N PRO A 93 14.70 -5.23 15.11
CA PRO A 93 14.05 -4.67 16.29
C PRO A 93 12.76 -3.91 15.92
N ARG A 94 11.74 -3.91 16.81
CA ARG A 94 10.43 -3.29 16.58
C ARG A 94 10.53 -1.83 16.07
N ARG A 95 11.47 -1.04 16.58
CA ARG A 95 11.68 0.36 16.15
C ARG A 95 12.04 0.51 14.66
N ASP A 96 12.64 -0.52 14.07
CA ASP A 96 13.07 -0.55 12.66
C ASP A 96 12.09 -1.29 11.75
N GLN A 97 10.98 -1.79 12.31
CA GLN A 97 9.90 -2.43 11.58
C GLN A 97 8.88 -1.40 11.10
N HIS A 98 8.19 -1.72 10.00
CA HIS A 98 7.12 -0.91 9.43
C HIS A 98 6.07 -1.79 8.73
N CYS A 99 4.96 -1.21 8.29
CA CYS A 99 3.85 -1.90 7.62
C CYS A 99 3.29 -3.04 8.48
N ASP A 100 2.88 -4.15 7.88
CA ASP A 100 2.35 -5.34 8.53
C ASP A 100 3.23 -5.84 9.69
N THR A 101 4.53 -5.96 9.47
CA THR A 101 5.46 -6.45 10.50
C THR A 101 5.48 -5.59 11.75
N ARG A 102 5.30 -4.28 11.61
CA ARG A 102 5.19 -3.35 12.75
C ARG A 102 3.80 -3.37 13.37
N LYS A 103 2.77 -3.43 12.52
CA LYS A 103 1.36 -3.47 12.92
C LYS A 103 1.06 -4.69 13.79
N GLY A 104 1.46 -5.89 13.34
CA GLY A 104 1.07 -7.12 14.03
C GLY A 104 -0.45 -7.20 14.17
N ASP A 105 -0.91 -7.41 15.40
CA ASP A 105 -2.34 -7.50 15.74
C ASP A 105 -2.99 -6.15 16.08
N ASP A 106 -2.26 -5.04 15.98
CA ASP A 106 -2.84 -3.72 16.24
C ASP A 106 -3.86 -3.37 15.14
N ASP A 107 -4.90 -2.60 15.51
CA ASP A 107 -5.94 -2.17 14.58
C ASP A 107 -5.61 -0.82 13.96
N ILE A 108 -6.08 -0.63 12.73
CA ILE A 108 -6.09 0.67 12.04
C ILE A 108 -7.51 0.95 11.54
N SER A 109 -7.89 2.22 11.49
CA SER A 109 -9.25 2.65 11.16
C SER A 109 -9.48 2.84 9.67
N PHE A 110 -8.47 2.65 8.84
CA PHE A 110 -8.60 2.71 7.38
C PHE A 110 -8.14 1.39 6.72
N ASN A 111 -8.76 1.07 5.59
CA ASN A 111 -8.40 -0.07 4.76
C ASN A 111 -8.20 0.40 3.32
N PRO A 112 -7.00 0.23 2.72
CA PRO A 112 -6.74 0.61 1.34
C PRO A 112 -7.64 -0.07 0.30
N ALA A 113 -8.22 -1.23 0.62
CA ALA A 113 -9.17 -1.94 -0.23
C ALA A 113 -10.62 -1.51 -0.03
N ASN A 114 -10.91 -0.70 0.97
CA ASN A 114 -12.23 -0.09 1.13
C ASN A 114 -12.26 1.28 0.45
N LEU A 115 -12.80 1.35 -0.76
CA LEU A 115 -12.84 2.58 -1.55
C LEU A 115 -13.60 3.74 -0.87
N LYS A 116 -14.45 3.46 0.13
CA LYS A 116 -15.09 4.51 0.93
C LYS A 116 -14.12 5.27 1.82
N HIS A 117 -12.97 4.65 2.18
CA HIS A 117 -11.94 5.32 2.97
C HIS A 117 -11.12 6.30 2.13
N ASP A 118 -11.03 6.11 0.81
CA ASP A 118 -10.27 6.95 -0.14
C ASP A 118 -8.90 7.38 0.41
N VAL A 119 -8.04 6.38 0.69
CA VAL A 119 -6.73 6.60 1.33
C VAL A 119 -5.82 7.54 0.53
N GLU A 120 -6.08 7.74 -0.76
CA GLU A 120 -5.34 8.72 -1.57
C GLU A 120 -5.65 10.17 -1.18
N ARG A 121 -6.82 10.44 -0.63
CA ARG A 121 -7.23 11.76 -0.13
C ARG A 121 -7.01 11.95 1.36
N LEU A 122 -7.05 10.85 2.14
CA LEU A 122 -6.79 10.90 3.58
C LEU A 122 -5.37 11.40 3.89
N PHE A 123 -4.39 11.02 3.04
CA PHE A 123 -2.99 11.24 3.31
C PHE A 123 -2.34 12.25 2.37
N LYS A 124 -1.48 13.10 2.94
CA LYS A 124 -0.67 14.10 2.25
C LYS A 124 0.77 13.64 2.15
N PHE A 125 1.43 14.02 1.06
CA PHE A 125 2.83 13.70 0.79
C PHE A 125 3.61 14.99 0.51
N PRO A 126 4.04 15.72 1.56
CA PRO A 126 4.89 16.89 1.38
C PRO A 126 6.25 16.50 0.78
N GLY A 127 6.93 17.48 0.19
CA GLY A 127 8.24 17.27 -0.44
C GLY A 127 9.35 16.78 0.51
N SER A 128 9.09 16.77 1.82
CA SER A 128 9.98 16.17 2.83
C SER A 128 10.07 14.64 2.76
N GLY A 129 9.15 13.98 2.05
CA GLY A 129 9.02 12.52 2.00
C GLY A 129 8.20 11.93 3.16
N ARG A 130 7.73 12.74 4.10
CA ARG A 130 6.81 12.28 5.16
C ARG A 130 5.43 11.96 4.59
N ILE A 131 4.64 11.19 5.35
CA ILE A 131 3.20 11.07 5.17
C ILE A 131 2.55 11.84 6.31
N GLU A 132 1.52 12.61 6.00
CA GLU A 132 0.77 13.41 6.95
C GLU A 132 -0.73 13.16 6.79
N ALA A 133 -1.47 13.15 7.89
CA ALA A 133 -2.92 13.15 7.92
C ALA A 133 -3.45 14.41 8.62
N ASN A 134 -4.66 14.85 8.27
CA ASN A 134 -5.31 15.94 9.01
C ASN A 134 -5.92 15.44 10.32
N ASP A 135 -6.38 14.19 10.32
CA ASP A 135 -6.97 13.56 11.49
C ASP A 135 -5.87 13.02 12.40
N PRO A 136 -5.83 13.39 13.69
CA PRO A 136 -4.83 12.92 14.65
C PRO A 136 -4.81 11.39 14.82
N GLN A 137 -5.97 10.73 14.70
CA GLN A 137 -6.05 9.27 14.78
C GLN A 137 -5.29 8.63 13.61
N PHE A 138 -5.58 9.05 12.38
CA PHE A 138 -4.85 8.56 11.21
C PHE A 138 -3.36 8.87 11.27
N GLN A 139 -2.99 10.05 11.82
CA GLN A 139 -1.58 10.39 12.00
C GLN A 139 -0.87 9.45 12.98
N SER A 140 -1.51 9.15 14.12
CA SER A 140 -0.98 8.18 15.10
C SER A 140 -0.87 6.77 14.49
N GLU A 141 -1.87 6.32 13.73
CA GLU A 141 -1.82 5.02 13.05
C GLU A 141 -0.67 4.93 12.04
N ILE A 142 -0.39 6.01 11.30
CA ILE A 142 0.75 6.09 10.37
C ILE A 142 2.08 6.02 11.14
N ASP A 143 2.21 6.75 12.23
CA ASP A 143 3.49 6.93 12.93
C ASP A 143 3.76 5.78 13.91
N ASP A 144 2.78 5.38 14.71
CA ASP A 144 2.96 4.48 15.84
C ASP A 144 2.65 3.02 15.47
N VAL A 145 1.55 2.78 14.74
CA VAL A 145 1.10 1.44 14.37
C VAL A 145 1.84 0.92 13.15
N LEU A 146 1.87 1.69 12.07
CA LEU A 146 2.47 1.27 10.80
C LEU A 146 3.93 1.73 10.62
N ASN A 147 4.40 2.70 11.40
CA ASN A 147 5.72 3.31 11.31
C ASN A 147 6.09 3.75 9.88
N LEU A 148 5.14 4.35 9.16
CA LEU A 148 5.35 4.74 7.77
C LEU A 148 6.24 5.98 7.63
N ASN A 149 6.50 6.71 8.70
CA ASN A 149 7.48 7.80 8.75
C ASN A 149 8.85 7.34 9.24
N HIS A 150 9.12 6.03 9.25
CA HIS A 150 10.46 5.49 9.44
C HIS A 150 11.45 6.10 8.42
N SER A 151 12.67 6.41 8.87
CA SER A 151 13.67 7.18 8.10
C SER A 151 13.94 6.60 6.70
N ILE A 152 14.03 5.27 6.56
CA ILE A 152 14.21 4.61 5.26
C ILE A 152 13.07 4.95 4.31
N LEU A 153 11.82 4.88 4.77
CA LEU A 153 10.66 5.15 3.93
C LEU A 153 10.56 6.64 3.56
N VAL A 154 10.85 7.52 4.51
CA VAL A 154 10.92 8.97 4.26
C VAL A 154 11.96 9.29 3.21
N ASN A 155 13.19 8.77 3.36
CA ASN A 155 14.28 9.00 2.41
C ASN A 155 13.95 8.47 1.01
N ASN A 156 13.35 7.26 0.91
CA ASN A 156 12.97 6.69 -0.37
C ASN A 156 11.89 7.54 -1.07
N ARG A 157 10.86 7.98 -0.36
CA ARG A 157 9.84 8.88 -0.92
C ARG A 157 10.42 10.21 -1.35
N LYS A 158 11.32 10.76 -0.52
CA LYS A 158 12.02 12.01 -0.86
C LYS A 158 12.88 11.84 -2.13
N ALA A 159 13.62 10.76 -2.24
CA ALA A 159 14.44 10.48 -3.42
C ALA A 159 13.60 10.40 -4.71
N VAL A 160 12.41 9.75 -4.64
CA VAL A 160 11.50 9.66 -5.79
C VAL A 160 10.99 11.03 -6.21
N ILE A 161 10.53 11.87 -5.28
CA ILE A 161 10.01 13.20 -5.64
C ILE A 161 11.13 14.15 -6.12
N ASP A 162 12.31 14.07 -5.54
CA ASP A 162 13.46 14.87 -5.95
C ASP A 162 13.90 14.50 -7.37
N ALA A 163 14.04 13.20 -7.66
CA ALA A 163 14.38 12.70 -9.00
C ALA A 163 13.32 13.11 -10.03
N PHE A 164 12.03 12.96 -9.69
CA PHE A 164 10.95 13.35 -10.58
C PHE A 164 10.94 14.85 -10.88
N THR A 165 11.08 15.69 -9.86
CA THR A 165 11.13 17.15 -10.05
C THR A 165 12.36 17.60 -10.84
N GLN A 166 13.50 16.91 -10.69
CA GLN A 166 14.67 17.13 -11.50
C GLN A 166 14.42 16.79 -12.99
N ILE A 167 13.76 15.67 -13.27
CA ILE A 167 13.36 15.30 -14.63
C ILE A 167 12.49 16.39 -15.26
N LEU A 168 11.49 16.90 -14.54
CA LEU A 168 10.64 17.98 -15.04
C LEU A 168 11.44 19.23 -15.41
N ARG A 169 12.43 19.60 -14.59
CA ARG A 169 13.32 20.76 -14.84
C ARG A 169 14.22 20.53 -16.05
N LEU A 170 14.91 19.39 -16.12
CA LEU A 170 15.84 19.07 -17.20
C LEU A 170 15.14 18.99 -18.56
N LYS A 171 13.95 18.38 -18.60
CA LYS A 171 13.12 18.28 -19.82
C LYS A 171 12.36 19.57 -20.13
N LYS A 172 12.46 20.60 -19.29
CA LYS A 172 11.68 21.85 -19.43
C LYS A 172 10.20 21.59 -19.67
N VAL A 173 9.63 20.65 -18.88
CA VAL A 173 8.24 20.20 -19.04
C VAL A 173 7.29 21.39 -18.84
N ARG A 174 6.45 21.64 -19.84
CA ARG A 174 5.43 22.70 -19.78
C ARG A 174 4.24 22.27 -18.95
N ASP A 175 3.52 23.22 -18.40
CA ASP A 175 2.36 22.94 -17.56
C ASP A 175 1.26 22.16 -18.32
N VAL A 176 1.10 22.40 -19.62
CA VAL A 176 0.17 21.67 -20.50
C VAL A 176 0.48 20.16 -20.59
N ASP A 177 1.71 19.76 -20.35
CA ASP A 177 2.14 18.36 -20.42
C ASP A 177 1.97 17.62 -19.07
N ILE A 178 1.71 18.35 -17.96
CA ILE A 178 1.56 17.79 -16.60
C ILE A 178 0.47 16.71 -16.51
N PRO A 179 -0.73 16.85 -17.11
CA PRO A 179 -1.75 15.81 -17.08
C PRO A 179 -1.27 14.47 -17.65
N LYS A 180 -0.44 14.47 -18.69
CA LYS A 180 0.14 13.23 -19.26
C LYS A 180 1.06 12.52 -18.28
N TYR A 181 1.89 13.28 -17.54
CA TYR A 181 2.72 12.69 -16.48
C TYR A 181 1.84 12.12 -15.35
N LEU A 182 0.77 12.82 -14.99
CA LEU A 182 -0.16 12.33 -13.98
C LEU A 182 -0.76 10.99 -14.40
N ALA A 183 -1.31 10.88 -15.59
CA ALA A 183 -1.88 9.65 -16.15
C ALA A 183 -0.88 8.47 -16.10
N THR A 184 0.38 8.73 -16.46
CA THR A 184 1.46 7.72 -16.39
C THR A 184 1.69 7.25 -14.95
N TRP A 185 1.79 8.17 -13.97
CA TRP A 185 2.05 7.83 -12.57
C TRP A 185 0.83 7.27 -11.84
N GLU A 186 -0.37 7.55 -12.31
CA GLU A 186 -1.60 6.88 -11.90
C GLU A 186 -1.73 5.48 -12.49
N GLY A 187 -0.92 5.17 -13.50
CA GLY A 187 -0.83 3.86 -14.10
C GLY A 187 -1.95 3.57 -15.11
N GLU A 188 -2.44 4.56 -15.83
CA GLU A 188 -3.48 4.38 -16.86
C GLU A 188 -3.09 3.39 -17.98
N ASN A 189 -1.80 3.13 -18.16
CA ASN A 189 -1.29 2.16 -19.13
C ASN A 189 -1.44 0.69 -18.70
N GLY A 190 -2.03 0.40 -17.52
CA GLY A 190 -2.26 -0.95 -17.02
C GLY A 190 -1.01 -1.68 -16.49
N ALA A 191 0.19 -1.08 -16.58
CA ALA A 191 1.44 -1.67 -16.06
C ALA A 191 1.50 -1.62 -14.53
N ASP A 192 2.50 -2.29 -13.97
CA ASP A 192 2.86 -2.16 -12.55
C ASP A 192 3.06 -0.69 -12.17
N LEU A 193 2.64 -0.34 -10.96
CA LEU A 193 2.86 1.00 -10.44
C LEU A 193 4.33 1.19 -10.06
N GLU A 194 4.85 2.40 -10.29
CA GLU A 194 6.16 2.75 -9.78
C GLU A 194 6.18 2.78 -8.24
N PRO A 195 7.22 2.28 -7.60
CA PRO A 195 7.35 2.37 -6.15
C PRO A 195 7.19 3.82 -5.67
N PHE A 196 6.44 4.00 -4.59
CA PHE A 196 6.13 5.31 -4.00
C PHE A 196 5.38 6.27 -4.95
N CYS A 197 4.69 5.78 -5.97
CA CYS A 197 4.03 6.57 -7.01
C CYS A 197 3.11 7.68 -6.46
N GLN A 198 2.43 7.44 -5.33
CA GLN A 198 1.49 8.42 -4.77
C GLN A 198 2.15 9.75 -4.37
N VAL A 199 3.44 9.76 -4.07
CA VAL A 199 4.18 10.99 -3.78
C VAL A 199 4.20 11.92 -5.00
N VAL A 200 4.44 11.32 -6.18
CA VAL A 200 4.44 12.03 -7.46
C VAL A 200 3.03 12.40 -7.88
N VAL A 201 2.08 11.49 -7.75
CA VAL A 201 0.65 11.75 -8.03
C VAL A 201 0.14 12.92 -7.19
N TYR A 202 0.42 12.93 -5.88
CA TYR A 202 0.04 14.03 -4.99
C TYR A 202 0.65 15.37 -5.43
N TYR A 203 1.95 15.38 -5.75
CA TYR A 203 2.63 16.56 -6.26
C TYR A 203 2.00 17.09 -7.54
N LEU A 204 1.73 16.22 -8.52
CA LEU A 204 1.15 16.59 -9.81
C LEU A 204 -0.29 17.10 -9.67
N ARG A 205 -1.13 16.41 -8.88
CA ARG A 205 -2.50 16.88 -8.58
C ARG A 205 -2.50 18.27 -7.95
N LYS A 206 -1.60 18.52 -6.99
CA LYS A 206 -1.45 19.84 -6.36
C LYS A 206 -0.96 20.90 -7.36
N LYS A 207 -0.08 20.54 -8.29
CA LYS A 207 0.39 21.45 -9.34
C LYS A 207 -0.76 21.82 -10.28
N ILE A 208 -1.54 20.85 -10.76
CA ILE A 208 -2.73 21.08 -11.63
C ILE A 208 -3.74 21.98 -10.93
N THR A 209 -4.01 21.79 -9.65
CA THR A 209 -4.96 22.65 -8.90
C THR A 209 -4.53 24.10 -8.84
N LYS A 210 -3.22 24.38 -8.84
CA LYS A 210 -2.67 25.75 -8.84
C LYS A 210 -2.67 26.43 -10.22
N MET A 211 -2.87 25.65 -11.28
CA MET A 211 -2.90 26.16 -12.66
C MET A 211 -4.31 26.61 -13.08
N LYS A 212 -5.33 26.23 -12.31
CA LYS A 212 -6.72 26.67 -12.46
C LYS A 212 -6.97 27.97 -11.67
#